data_14d0d75b798ec31e24e0e962eeed1e01
#
_entry.id   14d0d75b798ec31e24e0e962eeed1e01
#
_cell.length_a   1.000
_cell.length_b   1.000
_cell.length_c   1.000
_cell.angle_alpha   90.00
_cell.angle_beta   90.00
_cell.angle_gamma   90.00
#
_symmetry.space_group_name_H-M   'P 1'
#
loop_
_entity.id
_entity.type
_entity.pdbx_description
1 polymer ?
#
loop_
_entity_poly.entity_id
_entity_poly.type
_entity_poly.pdbx_seq_one_letter_code
_entity_poly.pdbx_strand_id
1 'polypeptide(L)'
;VRACARCGASFYAKRASIEKGGGKFCSLACHNANQGRNKTAHTCKICGETFHWSPSRSASGNYRITYCSLACRDADPERREMLVAMQAIQQLGKMTRAEADGYALLDSMGVEYLRQTPFAMKFTPDAVIPSARLVVQFDGDYWHDRKGTSAEARIMRRVALDKSQDRYIRACGWEVVRLWESELRDELDTCFDRVNQAIHRPLGDAPARDPLARG
;
A
#
# COMPACT_ATOMS: atom_id res chain seq x y z
N VAL A 1 -11.17 -35.52 -37.98
CA VAL A 1 -12.46 -34.88 -37.69
C VAL A 1 -12.81 -35.15 -36.26
N ARG A 2 -13.36 -34.16 -35.52
CA ARG A 2 -13.82 -34.27 -34.15
C ARG A 2 -15.18 -33.59 -34.02
N ALA A 3 -15.95 -34.02 -33.03
CA ALA A 3 -17.17 -33.33 -32.67
C ALA A 3 -16.85 -32.16 -31.74
N CYS A 4 -17.45 -31.00 -31.98
CA CYS A 4 -17.33 -29.84 -31.14
C CYS A 4 -17.93 -30.10 -29.74
N ALA A 5 -17.16 -29.90 -28.69
CA ALA A 5 -17.56 -30.12 -27.31
C ALA A 5 -18.75 -29.24 -26.86
N ARG A 6 -19.13 -28.23 -27.65
CA ARG A 6 -20.25 -27.34 -27.36
C ARG A 6 -21.48 -27.58 -28.21
N CYS A 7 -21.33 -27.57 -29.54
CA CYS A 7 -22.47 -27.62 -30.48
C CYS A 7 -22.62 -28.97 -31.18
N GLY A 8 -21.74 -29.95 -30.94
CA GLY A 8 -21.75 -31.26 -31.56
C GLY A 8 -21.33 -31.29 -33.02
N ALA A 9 -21.18 -30.14 -33.69
CA ALA A 9 -20.82 -30.11 -35.12
C ALA A 9 -19.44 -30.72 -35.36
N SER A 10 -19.30 -31.49 -36.41
CA SER A 10 -18.02 -32.07 -36.86
C SER A 10 -17.13 -30.99 -37.43
N PHE A 11 -15.85 -31.00 -37.06
CA PHE A 11 -14.87 -30.07 -37.55
C PHE A 11 -13.47 -30.70 -37.65
N TYR A 12 -12.61 -30.11 -38.45
CA TYR A 12 -11.21 -30.54 -38.58
C TYR A 12 -10.36 -29.85 -37.52
N ALA A 13 -9.75 -30.61 -36.62
CA ALA A 13 -8.78 -30.12 -35.65
C ALA A 13 -7.37 -30.51 -36.04
N LYS A 14 -6.42 -29.57 -36.05
CA LYS A 14 -5.00 -29.81 -36.35
C LYS A 14 -4.40 -30.76 -35.30
N ARG A 15 -3.63 -31.78 -35.76
CA ARG A 15 -3.02 -32.78 -34.88
C ARG A 15 -2.17 -32.16 -33.78
N ALA A 16 -1.33 -31.16 -34.10
CA ALA A 16 -0.51 -30.44 -33.17
C ALA A 16 -1.33 -29.67 -32.08
N SER A 17 -2.56 -29.27 -32.41
CA SER A 17 -3.47 -28.68 -31.39
C SER A 17 -4.05 -29.74 -30.46
N ILE A 18 -4.35 -30.92 -30.98
CA ILE A 18 -4.87 -32.05 -30.23
C ILE A 18 -3.84 -32.55 -29.21
N GLU A 19 -2.59 -32.71 -29.65
CA GLU A 19 -1.46 -33.16 -28.83
C GLU A 19 -1.17 -32.19 -27.64
N LYS A 20 -1.45 -30.89 -27.84
CA LYS A 20 -1.37 -29.85 -26.81
C LYS A 20 -2.65 -29.68 -25.97
N GLY A 21 -3.61 -30.62 -26.06
CA GLY A 21 -4.88 -30.57 -25.29
C GLY A 21 -5.93 -29.60 -25.84
N GLY A 22 -5.67 -28.98 -27.03
CA GLY A 22 -6.59 -28.09 -27.76
C GLY A 22 -7.53 -28.83 -28.71
N GLY A 23 -8.10 -28.12 -29.69
CA GLY A 23 -8.96 -28.70 -30.74
C GLY A 23 -10.29 -29.26 -30.21
N LYS A 24 -10.88 -28.65 -29.18
CA LYS A 24 -12.14 -29.07 -28.57
C LYS A 24 -13.37 -28.37 -29.16
N PHE A 25 -13.19 -27.22 -29.81
CA PHE A 25 -14.27 -26.37 -30.33
C PHE A 25 -14.10 -26.08 -31.80
N CYS A 26 -15.22 -26.05 -32.55
CA CYS A 26 -15.23 -25.80 -33.98
C CYS A 26 -14.93 -24.32 -34.33
N SER A 27 -15.15 -23.40 -33.42
CA SER A 27 -14.97 -21.96 -33.62
C SER A 27 -14.60 -21.25 -32.34
N LEU A 28 -14.08 -20.00 -32.46
CA LEU A 28 -13.83 -19.11 -31.33
C LEU A 28 -15.13 -18.78 -30.58
N ALA A 29 -16.25 -18.65 -31.29
CA ALA A 29 -17.56 -18.45 -30.69
C ALA A 29 -17.97 -19.60 -29.76
N CYS A 30 -17.77 -20.86 -30.20
CA CYS A 30 -18.01 -22.02 -29.35
C CYS A 30 -17.06 -22.11 -28.16
N HIS A 31 -15.80 -21.77 -28.36
CA HIS A 31 -14.81 -21.70 -27.29
C HIS A 31 -15.17 -20.65 -26.25
N ASN A 32 -15.44 -19.41 -26.67
CA ASN A 32 -15.79 -18.30 -25.76
C ASN A 32 -17.08 -18.55 -24.99
N ALA A 33 -18.08 -19.09 -25.67
CA ALA A 33 -19.35 -19.42 -25.04
C ALA A 33 -19.26 -20.63 -24.07
N ASN A 34 -18.26 -21.50 -24.21
CA ASN A 34 -17.98 -22.56 -23.25
C ASN A 34 -17.27 -22.01 -21.99
N GLN A 35 -16.48 -20.97 -22.12
CA GLN A 35 -15.82 -20.31 -20.96
C GLN A 35 -16.84 -19.72 -19.99
N GLY A 36 -18.05 -19.36 -20.46
CA GLY A 36 -19.13 -18.85 -19.61
C GLY A 36 -19.79 -19.90 -18.70
N ARG A 37 -19.70 -21.20 -19.03
CA ARG A 37 -20.38 -22.27 -18.29
C ARG A 37 -19.76 -22.63 -16.94
N ASN A 38 -18.51 -22.29 -16.73
CA ASN A 38 -17.77 -22.61 -15.49
C ASN A 38 -17.62 -21.38 -14.56
N LYS A 39 -18.45 -20.36 -14.75
CA LYS A 39 -18.45 -19.21 -13.84
C LYS A 39 -19.30 -19.52 -12.63
N THR A 40 -18.73 -19.41 -11.46
CA THR A 40 -19.44 -19.47 -10.18
C THR A 40 -19.87 -18.07 -9.75
N ALA A 41 -21.05 -17.98 -9.14
CA ALA A 41 -21.53 -16.75 -8.56
C ALA A 41 -20.87 -16.53 -7.19
N HIS A 42 -20.38 -15.32 -6.93
CA HIS A 42 -19.76 -14.91 -5.67
C HIS A 42 -20.34 -13.58 -5.24
N THR A 43 -20.45 -13.35 -3.94
CA THR A 43 -20.88 -12.08 -3.38
C THR A 43 -19.67 -11.24 -3.01
N CYS A 44 -19.63 -9.99 -3.46
CA CYS A 44 -18.55 -9.07 -3.14
C CYS A 44 -18.60 -8.68 -1.65
N LYS A 45 -17.48 -8.83 -0.95
CA LYS A 45 -17.34 -8.48 0.48
C LYS A 45 -17.67 -7.01 0.79
N ILE A 46 -17.44 -6.11 -0.17
CA ILE A 46 -17.55 -4.65 0.07
C ILE A 46 -18.88 -4.08 -0.40
N CYS A 47 -19.30 -4.33 -1.65
CA CYS A 47 -20.55 -3.76 -2.17
C CYS A 47 -21.76 -4.70 -2.06
N GLY A 48 -21.55 -5.97 -1.68
CA GLY A 48 -22.62 -6.96 -1.58
C GLY A 48 -23.16 -7.47 -2.93
N GLU A 49 -22.68 -6.92 -4.05
CA GLU A 49 -23.16 -7.35 -5.38
C GLU A 49 -22.67 -8.74 -5.76
N THR A 50 -23.50 -9.47 -6.47
CA THR A 50 -23.16 -10.77 -7.02
C THR A 50 -22.37 -10.61 -8.31
N PHE A 51 -21.21 -11.25 -8.39
CA PHE A 51 -20.38 -11.29 -9.61
C PHE A 51 -20.01 -12.71 -9.99
N HIS A 52 -19.69 -12.92 -11.26
CA HIS A 52 -19.39 -14.23 -11.79
C HIS A 52 -17.91 -14.39 -12.09
N TRP A 53 -17.27 -15.41 -11.53
CA TRP A 53 -15.87 -15.70 -11.72
C TRP A 53 -15.61 -17.10 -12.27
N SER A 54 -14.59 -17.23 -13.15
CA SER A 54 -14.20 -18.52 -13.73
C SER A 54 -13.01 -19.13 -12.98
N PRO A 55 -13.08 -20.38 -12.51
CA PRO A 55 -12.01 -21.07 -11.78
C PRO A 55 -10.69 -21.17 -12.57
N SER A 56 -10.74 -21.22 -13.90
CA SER A 56 -9.53 -21.34 -14.76
C SER A 56 -8.58 -20.15 -14.70
N ARG A 57 -8.99 -19.03 -14.08
CA ARG A 57 -8.16 -17.84 -13.85
C ARG A 57 -7.74 -17.68 -12.40
N SER A 58 -8.11 -18.59 -11.52
CA SER A 58 -7.91 -18.47 -10.07
C SER A 58 -6.52 -18.94 -9.59
N ALA A 59 -5.62 -19.36 -10.47
CA ALA A 59 -4.31 -19.89 -10.09
C ALA A 59 -3.37 -18.87 -9.39
N SER A 60 -3.75 -17.59 -9.30
CA SER A 60 -2.90 -16.52 -8.77
C SER A 60 -3.47 -15.75 -7.56
N GLY A 61 -4.32 -16.39 -6.75
CA GLY A 61 -4.70 -15.82 -5.45
C GLY A 61 -6.21 -15.62 -5.23
N ASN A 62 -6.64 -15.93 -4.03
CA ASN A 62 -8.04 -15.93 -3.58
C ASN A 62 -8.73 -14.54 -3.58
N TYR A 63 -7.99 -13.43 -3.74
CA TYR A 63 -8.56 -12.07 -3.70
C TYR A 63 -9.60 -11.80 -4.78
N ARG A 64 -9.51 -12.52 -5.92
CA ARG A 64 -10.44 -12.35 -7.05
C ARG A 64 -11.81 -12.98 -6.83
N ILE A 65 -11.93 -13.84 -5.82
CA ILE A 65 -13.18 -14.46 -5.42
C ILE A 65 -13.92 -13.61 -4.37
N THR A 66 -13.19 -12.74 -3.69
CA THR A 66 -13.70 -11.90 -2.59
C THR A 66 -14.31 -10.58 -3.08
N TYR A 67 -13.80 -10.03 -4.19
CA TYR A 67 -14.16 -8.69 -4.66
C TYR A 67 -14.59 -8.70 -6.13
N CYS A 68 -15.65 -7.96 -6.47
CA CYS A 68 -16.13 -7.83 -7.85
C CYS A 68 -15.18 -6.96 -8.71
N SER A 69 -14.44 -6.04 -8.10
CA SER A 69 -13.56 -5.08 -8.78
C SER A 69 -12.32 -4.74 -7.96
N LEU A 70 -11.33 -4.11 -8.61
CA LEU A 70 -10.15 -3.55 -7.92
C LEU A 70 -10.55 -2.44 -6.94
N ALA A 71 -11.55 -1.62 -7.30
CA ALA A 71 -12.05 -0.56 -6.43
C ALA A 71 -12.62 -1.13 -5.12
N CYS A 72 -13.42 -2.18 -5.18
CA CYS A 72 -13.92 -2.86 -3.96
C CYS A 72 -12.78 -3.48 -3.15
N ARG A 73 -11.78 -4.09 -3.81
CA ARG A 73 -10.60 -4.63 -3.13
C ARG A 73 -9.82 -3.55 -2.37
N ASP A 74 -9.61 -2.39 -3.01
CA ASP A 74 -8.82 -1.30 -2.44
C ASP A 74 -9.62 -0.50 -1.39
N ALA A 75 -10.95 -0.63 -1.41
CA ALA A 75 -11.85 -0.08 -0.40
C ALA A 75 -11.97 -0.93 0.88
N ASP A 76 -11.46 -2.19 0.87
CA ASP A 76 -11.53 -3.07 2.04
C ASP A 76 -10.59 -2.57 3.16
N PRO A 77 -11.13 -2.13 4.33
CA PRO A 77 -10.33 -1.64 5.43
C PRO A 77 -9.41 -2.73 6.01
N GLU A 78 -9.91 -3.95 6.22
CA GLU A 78 -9.11 -5.05 6.78
C GLU A 78 -7.90 -5.39 5.89
N ARG A 79 -8.12 -5.39 4.57
CA ARG A 79 -7.02 -5.59 3.62
C ARG A 79 -6.00 -4.47 3.70
N ARG A 80 -6.45 -3.22 3.83
CA ARG A 80 -5.57 -2.05 3.96
C ARG A 80 -4.72 -2.15 5.22
N GLU A 81 -5.34 -2.48 6.34
CA GLU A 81 -4.66 -2.69 7.62
C GLU A 81 -3.61 -3.79 7.53
N MET A 82 -3.97 -4.94 6.94
CA MET A 82 -3.03 -6.04 6.72
C MET A 82 -1.83 -5.62 5.86
N LEU A 83 -2.05 -4.86 4.77
CA LEU A 83 -0.97 -4.38 3.91
C LEU A 83 -0.04 -3.41 4.62
N VAL A 84 -0.57 -2.49 5.44
CA VAL A 84 0.22 -1.57 6.26
C VAL A 84 1.05 -2.33 7.29
N ALA A 85 0.44 -3.29 7.98
CA ALA A 85 1.16 -4.14 8.94
C ALA A 85 2.28 -4.97 8.27
N MET A 86 2.00 -5.57 7.12
CA MET A 86 3.02 -6.31 6.35
C MET A 86 4.16 -5.40 5.88
N GLN A 87 3.85 -4.18 5.45
CA GLN A 87 4.85 -3.20 5.04
C GLN A 87 5.75 -2.80 6.21
N ALA A 88 5.17 -2.56 7.39
CA ALA A 88 5.93 -2.28 8.61
C ALA A 88 6.89 -3.43 8.94
N ILE A 89 6.42 -4.69 8.89
CA ILE A 89 7.26 -5.88 9.12
C ILE A 89 8.38 -5.99 8.08
N GLN A 90 8.12 -5.69 6.80
CA GLN A 90 9.14 -5.75 5.75
C GLN A 90 10.19 -4.66 5.87
N GLN A 91 9.85 -3.53 6.48
CA GLN A 91 10.78 -2.44 6.74
C GLN A 91 11.66 -2.71 7.97
N LEU A 92 11.19 -3.52 8.92
CA LEU A 92 12.00 -3.97 10.05
C LEU A 92 13.27 -4.70 9.54
N GLY A 93 14.42 -4.08 9.70
CA GLY A 93 15.72 -4.62 9.26
C GLY A 93 16.29 -4.03 7.95
N LYS A 94 15.59 -3.09 7.31
CA LYS A 94 16.11 -2.30 6.19
C LYS A 94 16.20 -0.84 6.60
N MET A 95 17.19 -0.50 7.41
CA MET A 95 17.42 0.86 7.86
C MET A 95 18.26 1.60 6.82
N THR A 96 17.78 2.74 6.35
CA THR A 96 18.55 3.68 5.53
C THR A 96 19.53 4.48 6.38
N ARG A 97 20.48 5.19 5.75
CA ARG A 97 21.39 6.07 6.48
C ARG A 97 20.63 7.22 7.17
N ALA A 98 19.70 7.85 6.47
CA ALA A 98 18.87 8.91 7.05
C ALA A 98 18.09 8.43 8.28
N GLU A 99 17.52 7.21 8.23
CA GLU A 99 16.85 6.60 9.40
C GLU A 99 17.83 6.34 10.54
N ALA A 100 19.05 5.83 10.26
CA ALA A 100 20.04 5.56 11.29
C ALA A 100 20.47 6.84 11.99
N ASP A 101 20.78 7.89 11.24
CA ASP A 101 21.20 9.19 11.76
C ASP A 101 20.03 9.87 12.50
N GLY A 102 18.81 9.76 12.00
CA GLY A 102 17.60 10.29 12.62
C GLY A 102 17.26 9.61 13.94
N TYR A 103 17.36 8.29 14.00
CA TYR A 103 17.16 7.56 15.27
C TYR A 103 18.26 7.89 16.29
N ALA A 104 19.52 8.01 15.85
CA ALA A 104 20.61 8.42 16.74
C ALA A 104 20.36 9.80 17.34
N LEU A 105 19.80 10.73 16.56
CA LEU A 105 19.38 12.04 17.06
C LEU A 105 18.32 11.90 18.15
N LEU A 106 17.23 11.16 17.89
CA LEU A 106 16.15 10.98 18.87
C LEU A 106 16.63 10.26 20.13
N ASP A 107 17.51 9.25 19.99
CA ASP A 107 18.12 8.55 21.12
C ASP A 107 18.99 9.52 21.97
N SER A 108 19.73 10.43 21.34
CA SER A 108 20.53 11.45 22.03
C SER A 108 19.70 12.47 22.80
N MET A 109 18.46 12.72 22.35
CA MET A 109 17.50 13.60 23.02
C MET A 109 16.84 12.94 24.23
N GLY A 110 16.98 11.62 24.41
CA GLY A 110 16.38 10.87 25.51
C GLY A 110 14.86 10.81 25.46
N VAL A 111 14.25 10.97 24.28
CA VAL A 111 12.79 10.94 24.11
C VAL A 111 12.32 9.53 23.83
N GLU A 112 11.16 9.15 24.41
CA GLU A 112 10.51 7.88 24.07
C GLU A 112 9.77 8.01 22.74
N TYR A 113 10.03 7.10 21.82
CA TYR A 113 9.37 7.06 20.51
C TYR A 113 9.12 5.63 20.02
N LEU A 114 8.17 5.50 19.12
CA LEU A 114 7.83 4.24 18.47
C LEU A 114 8.40 4.26 17.04
N ARG A 115 9.18 3.23 16.67
CA ARG A 115 9.74 3.08 15.32
C ARG A 115 8.73 2.42 14.41
N GLN A 116 8.59 2.94 13.19
CA GLN A 116 7.85 2.32 12.09
C GLN A 116 6.49 1.74 12.53
N THR A 117 5.77 2.51 13.35
CA THR A 117 4.47 2.10 13.88
C THR A 117 3.34 2.57 12.96
N PRO A 118 2.37 1.69 12.61
CA PRO A 118 1.23 2.10 11.80
C PRO A 118 0.48 3.28 12.41
N PHE A 119 0.30 4.33 11.63
CA PHE A 119 -0.45 5.53 12.00
C PHE A 119 -1.83 5.52 11.34
N ALA A 120 -2.88 5.47 12.15
CA ALA A 120 -4.27 5.36 11.74
C ALA A 120 -4.51 4.24 10.70
N MET A 121 -3.71 3.17 10.73
CA MET A 121 -3.73 2.05 9.77
C MET A 121 -3.69 2.49 8.29
N LYS A 122 -3.09 3.65 8.01
CA LYS A 122 -2.99 4.20 6.64
C LYS A 122 -1.58 4.20 6.09
N PHE A 123 -0.60 4.45 6.91
CA PHE A 123 0.83 4.47 6.56
C PHE A 123 1.69 4.25 7.81
N THR A 124 2.97 4.05 7.61
CA THR A 124 3.93 3.78 8.67
C THR A 124 4.98 4.88 8.66
N PRO A 125 4.92 5.85 9.60
CA PRO A 125 5.98 6.85 9.76
C PRO A 125 7.25 6.23 10.34
N ASP A 126 8.39 6.90 10.15
CA ASP A 126 9.68 6.43 10.64
C ASP A 126 9.72 6.45 12.18
N ALA A 127 9.31 7.54 12.79
CA ALA A 127 9.18 7.64 14.24
C ALA A 127 7.91 8.38 14.66
N VAL A 128 7.37 7.96 15.82
CA VAL A 128 6.21 8.60 16.45
C VAL A 128 6.53 8.85 17.92
N ILE A 129 6.34 10.07 18.38
CA ILE A 129 6.49 10.50 19.79
C ILE A 129 5.09 10.76 20.36
N PRO A 130 4.46 9.76 21.01
CA PRO A 130 3.06 9.88 21.46
C PRO A 130 2.84 10.99 22.48
N SER A 131 3.78 11.17 23.41
CA SER A 131 3.72 12.20 24.46
C SER A 131 3.61 13.62 23.91
N ALA A 132 4.21 13.88 22.74
CA ALA A 132 4.19 15.17 22.05
C ALA A 132 3.19 15.22 20.89
N ARG A 133 2.46 14.15 20.58
CA ARG A 133 1.67 14.00 19.35
C ARG A 133 2.47 14.43 18.12
N LEU A 134 3.68 13.91 18.01
CA LEU A 134 4.63 14.27 16.96
C LEU A 134 4.99 13.05 16.12
N VAL A 135 4.92 13.22 14.82
CA VAL A 135 5.48 12.30 13.82
C VAL A 135 6.80 12.87 13.33
N VAL A 136 7.84 12.05 13.27
CA VAL A 136 9.13 12.42 12.67
C VAL A 136 9.37 11.51 11.46
N GLN A 137 9.75 12.13 10.34
CA GLN A 137 10.08 11.45 9.09
C GLN A 137 11.53 11.75 8.72
N PHE A 138 12.26 10.74 8.24
CA PHE A 138 13.64 10.85 7.79
C PHE A 138 13.71 10.70 6.28
N ASP A 139 13.83 11.82 5.59
CA ASP A 139 13.68 11.90 4.14
C ASP A 139 15.03 11.93 3.42
N GLY A 140 15.24 11.02 2.47
CA GLY A 140 16.37 11.08 1.55
C GLY A 140 16.20 12.21 0.54
N ASP A 141 17.23 13.03 0.35
CA ASP A 141 17.20 14.23 -0.49
C ASP A 141 16.72 13.97 -1.92
N TYR A 142 17.15 12.86 -2.50
CA TYR A 142 16.79 12.48 -3.87
C TYR A 142 15.32 12.03 -4.00
N TRP A 143 14.88 11.14 -3.13
CA TRP A 143 13.58 10.48 -3.26
C TRP A 143 12.40 11.39 -2.93
N HIS A 144 12.63 12.40 -2.10
CA HIS A 144 11.60 13.35 -1.65
C HIS A 144 11.76 14.72 -2.29
N ASP A 145 12.70 14.86 -3.28
CA ASP A 145 12.92 16.07 -4.06
C ASP A 145 13.14 17.32 -3.19
N ARG A 146 14.12 17.26 -2.29
CA ARG A 146 14.45 18.38 -1.39
C ARG A 146 14.60 19.72 -2.14
N LYS A 147 15.18 19.68 -3.34
CA LYS A 147 15.41 20.88 -4.17
C LYS A 147 14.15 21.34 -4.91
N GLY A 148 13.09 20.51 -4.99
CA GLY A 148 11.85 20.84 -5.71
C GLY A 148 12.04 20.96 -7.22
N THR A 149 13.04 20.31 -7.79
CA THR A 149 13.44 20.46 -9.20
C THR A 149 13.20 19.22 -10.05
N SER A 150 12.77 18.12 -9.43
CA SER A 150 12.60 16.86 -10.15
C SER A 150 11.37 16.88 -11.06
N ALA A 151 11.56 16.51 -12.32
CA ALA A 151 10.49 16.25 -13.27
C ALA A 151 10.10 14.76 -13.37
N GLU A 152 10.76 13.89 -12.62
CA GLU A 152 10.49 12.45 -12.65
C GLU A 152 9.12 12.13 -12.03
N ALA A 153 8.25 11.51 -12.82
CA ALA A 153 6.86 11.21 -12.39
C ALA A 153 6.78 10.38 -11.09
N ARG A 154 7.74 9.48 -10.85
CA ARG A 154 7.81 8.69 -9.61
C ARG A 154 8.11 9.55 -8.39
N ILE A 155 9.04 10.51 -8.50
CA ILE A 155 9.42 11.44 -7.43
C ILE A 155 8.28 12.41 -7.17
N MET A 156 7.68 12.99 -8.21
CA MET A 156 6.51 13.86 -8.06
C MET A 156 5.34 13.17 -7.36
N ARG A 157 5.09 11.89 -7.67
CA ARG A 157 4.07 11.10 -6.95
C ARG A 157 4.41 10.92 -5.49
N ARG A 158 5.68 10.69 -5.17
CA ARG A 158 6.13 10.55 -3.77
C ARG A 158 5.92 11.85 -3.01
N VAL A 159 6.36 12.99 -3.54
CA VAL A 159 6.15 14.32 -2.95
C VAL A 159 4.66 14.62 -2.73
N ALA A 160 3.80 14.27 -3.71
CA ALA A 160 2.36 14.47 -3.58
C ALA A 160 1.77 13.59 -2.45
N LEU A 161 2.25 12.35 -2.32
CA LEU A 161 1.86 11.43 -1.24
C LEU A 161 2.29 11.98 0.11
N ASP A 162 3.54 12.42 0.25
CA ASP A 162 4.09 13.00 1.48
C ASP A 162 3.26 14.21 1.95
N LYS A 163 2.96 15.13 1.04
CA LYS A 163 2.07 16.28 1.33
C LYS A 163 0.67 15.85 1.77
N SER A 164 0.16 14.76 1.21
CA SER A 164 -1.14 14.19 1.61
C SER A 164 -1.08 13.57 3.00
N GLN A 165 0.00 12.86 3.32
CA GLN A 165 0.24 12.27 4.64
C GLN A 165 0.38 13.36 5.70
N ASP A 166 1.16 14.41 5.44
CA ASP A 166 1.34 15.53 6.35
C ASP A 166 0.01 16.22 6.68
N ARG A 167 -0.81 16.47 5.65
CA ARG A 167 -2.16 17.05 5.87
C ARG A 167 -3.03 16.16 6.73
N TYR A 168 -2.96 14.85 6.52
CA TYR A 168 -3.72 13.89 7.31
C TYR A 168 -3.25 13.84 8.76
N ILE A 169 -1.92 13.81 9.01
CA ILE A 169 -1.34 13.85 10.35
C ILE A 169 -1.84 15.07 11.13
N ARG A 170 -1.74 16.25 10.48
CA ARG A 170 -2.20 17.51 11.09
C ARG A 170 -3.71 17.53 11.33
N ALA A 171 -4.51 16.98 10.43
CA ALA A 171 -5.95 16.84 10.61
C ALA A 171 -6.33 15.90 11.78
N CYS A 172 -5.44 14.98 12.16
CA CYS A 172 -5.58 14.16 13.36
C CYS A 172 -5.15 14.89 14.66
N GLY A 173 -4.76 16.16 14.61
CA GLY A 173 -4.28 16.91 15.78
C GLY A 173 -2.83 16.59 16.17
N TRP A 174 -2.07 16.02 15.25
CA TRP A 174 -0.66 15.72 15.40
C TRP A 174 0.22 16.67 14.60
N GLU A 175 1.47 16.84 15.00
CA GLU A 175 2.46 17.57 14.23
C GLU A 175 3.31 16.60 13.40
N VAL A 176 3.98 17.12 12.37
CA VAL A 176 4.94 16.36 11.58
C VAL A 176 6.19 17.19 11.36
N VAL A 177 7.33 16.61 11.69
CA VAL A 177 8.67 17.14 11.41
C VAL A 177 9.35 16.22 10.40
N ARG A 178 9.88 16.80 9.32
CA ARG A 178 10.69 16.10 8.32
C ARG A 178 12.14 16.53 8.48
N LEU A 179 13.03 15.55 8.59
CA LEU A 179 14.47 15.75 8.69
C LEU A 179 15.11 15.15 7.44
N TRP A 180 15.84 15.98 6.72
CA TRP A 180 16.49 15.55 5.48
C TRP A 180 17.83 14.87 5.76
N GLU A 181 18.20 13.90 4.94
CA GLU A 181 19.46 13.17 5.04
C GLU A 181 20.67 14.13 5.10
N SER A 182 20.69 15.19 4.28
CA SER A 182 21.74 16.18 4.31
C SER A 182 21.72 17.06 5.57
N GLU A 183 20.53 17.40 6.10
CA GLU A 183 20.44 18.16 7.36
C GLU A 183 20.94 17.34 8.56
N LEU A 184 20.56 16.05 8.62
CA LEU A 184 21.02 15.14 9.67
C LEU A 184 22.54 14.98 9.66
N ARG A 185 23.18 15.04 8.46
CA ARG A 185 24.62 14.94 8.32
C ARG A 185 25.35 16.26 8.60
N ASP A 186 24.83 17.39 8.09
CA ASP A 186 25.57 18.64 8.00
C ASP A 186 25.05 19.72 8.97
N GLU A 187 23.83 19.58 9.49
CA GLU A 187 23.10 20.59 10.29
C GLU A 187 22.40 19.95 11.51
N LEU A 188 23.07 19.06 12.22
CA LEU A 188 22.47 18.24 13.27
C LEU A 188 21.82 19.08 14.39
N ASP A 189 22.45 20.20 14.78
CA ASP A 189 21.92 21.11 15.81
C ASP A 189 20.59 21.73 15.37
N THR A 190 20.45 22.08 14.09
CA THR A 190 19.20 22.60 13.52
C THR A 190 18.11 21.53 13.56
N CYS A 191 18.43 20.27 13.27
CA CYS A 191 17.52 19.14 13.39
C CYS A 191 17.07 18.93 14.83
N PHE A 192 18.01 18.99 15.78
CA PHE A 192 17.73 18.90 17.21
C PHE A 192 16.74 19.99 17.66
N ASP A 193 17.02 21.25 17.33
CA ASP A 193 16.18 22.38 17.69
C ASP A 193 14.76 22.26 17.13
N ARG A 194 14.61 21.82 15.89
CA ARG A 194 13.30 21.62 15.25
C ARG A 194 12.48 20.56 15.97
N VAL A 195 13.08 19.42 16.30
CA VAL A 195 12.41 18.34 17.03
C VAL A 195 12.09 18.80 18.46
N ASN A 196 13.05 19.45 19.14
CA ASN A 196 12.87 19.96 20.50
C ASN A 196 11.73 20.99 20.60
N GLN A 197 11.65 21.92 19.65
CA GLN A 197 10.53 22.88 19.56
C GLN A 197 9.19 22.17 19.35
N ALA A 198 9.17 21.16 18.48
CA ALA A 198 7.96 20.40 18.20
C ALA A 198 7.50 19.58 19.42
N ILE A 199 8.41 19.03 20.21
CA ILE A 199 8.10 18.29 21.45
C ILE A 199 7.48 19.22 22.50
N HIS A 200 8.02 20.44 22.66
CA HIS A 200 7.61 21.37 23.72
C HIS A 200 6.49 22.34 23.28
N ARG A 201 5.94 22.20 22.09
CA ARG A 201 4.81 23.01 21.65
C ARG A 201 3.56 22.75 22.51
N PRO A 202 2.68 23.73 22.71
CA PRO A 202 1.40 23.51 23.35
C PRO A 202 0.58 22.47 22.56
N LEU A 203 0.09 21.46 23.26
CA LEU A 203 -0.82 20.49 22.65
C LEU A 203 -2.23 21.09 22.64
N GLY A 204 -2.86 21.12 21.48
CA GLY A 204 -4.28 21.41 21.34
C GLY A 204 -5.16 20.31 21.95
N ASP A 205 -6.48 20.40 21.75
CA ASP A 205 -7.43 19.40 22.20
C ASP A 205 -7.04 17.97 21.76
N ALA A 206 -7.43 16.99 22.57
CA ALA A 206 -7.19 15.59 22.22
C ALA A 206 -7.90 15.23 20.92
N PRO A 207 -7.26 14.47 20.02
CA PRO A 207 -7.92 14.01 18.82
C PRO A 207 -9.14 13.14 19.17
N ALA A 208 -10.20 13.24 18.36
CA ALA A 208 -11.44 12.47 18.56
C ALA A 208 -11.19 10.93 18.47
N ARG A 209 -10.13 10.52 17.80
CA ARG A 209 -9.63 9.13 17.75
C ARG A 209 -8.12 9.14 17.89
N ASP A 210 -7.60 8.24 18.73
CA ASP A 210 -6.16 8.00 18.80
C ASP A 210 -5.70 7.27 17.52
N PRO A 211 -4.86 7.89 16.69
CA PRO A 211 -4.38 7.26 15.46
C PRO A 211 -3.42 6.08 15.70
N LEU A 212 -2.97 5.85 16.93
CA LEU A 212 -2.13 4.73 17.34
C LEU A 212 -2.95 3.58 17.96
N ALA A 213 -4.20 3.80 18.30
CA ALA A 213 -5.06 2.75 18.81
C ALA A 213 -5.30 1.70 17.72
N ARG A 214 -5.06 0.45 18.08
CA ARG A 214 -5.51 -0.70 17.28
C ARG A 214 -7.02 -0.80 17.47
N GLY A 215 -7.77 -0.68 16.37
CA GLY A 215 -9.22 -0.88 16.36
C GLY A 215 -9.64 -2.29 16.77
#